data_2500fceacf0fc60536e93cee2652ece3
#
_entry.id   2500fceacf0fc60536e93cee2652ece3
#
_cell.length_a   1.000
_cell.length_b   1.000
_cell.length_c   1.000
_cell.angle_alpha   90.00
_cell.angle_beta   90.00
_cell.angle_gamma   90.00
#
_symmetry.space_group_name_H-M   'P 1'
#
loop_
_entity.id
_entity.type
_entity.pdbx_description
1 polymer ?
#
loop_
_entity_poly.entity_id
_entity_poly.type
_entity_poly.pdbx_seq_one_letter_code
_entity_poly.pdbx_strand_id
1 'polypeptide(L)'
;MTHAALNAIDACVFDAYGTLFDVGSAAKRCADVLGGKADALAAQWRTSQLHYTWLRSLMGRHADFWQVTGDALDFAMDALGIADDTLKKRLMDLYLELSAYPDAATTLATLRQAKRPAAILSNGTPKMLSAAVKSAGLGALVDPVLSVEEVGIYKPHPRVYQLAVDRLGIKPDRIGFVSSNGWDVAGASAFGFKAIWVNRAGAKTERLPAKPVAQITRLDELPALLGI
;
A
#
# COMPACT_ATOMS: atom_id res chain seq x y z
N MET A 1 23.82 -2.47 10.39
CA MET A 1 23.01 -2.07 11.56
C MET A 1 22.33 -3.33 12.06
N THR A 2 22.47 -3.62 13.31
CA THR A 2 22.19 -4.92 13.92
C THR A 2 20.69 -5.24 13.98
N HIS A 3 20.31 -6.48 13.66
CA HIS A 3 18.97 -7.08 13.77
C HIS A 3 18.29 -6.85 15.15
N ALA A 4 19.02 -6.47 16.19
CA ALA A 4 18.51 -6.22 17.54
C ALA A 4 17.37 -5.19 17.63
N ALA A 5 17.39 -4.15 16.78
CA ALA A 5 16.33 -3.11 16.78
C ALA A 5 14.99 -3.62 16.22
N LEU A 6 15.00 -4.71 15.42
CA LEU A 6 13.82 -5.27 14.80
C LEU A 6 13.22 -6.41 15.64
N ASN A 7 14.00 -7.04 16.52
CA ASN A 7 13.49 -8.04 17.46
C ASN A 7 12.51 -7.46 18.50
N ALA A 8 12.53 -6.13 18.67
CA ALA A 8 11.63 -5.42 19.59
C ALA A 8 10.26 -5.06 18.98
N ILE A 9 10.00 -5.43 17.72
CA ILE A 9 8.71 -5.17 17.05
C ILE A 9 7.64 -6.09 17.64
N ASP A 10 6.54 -5.50 18.10
CA ASP A 10 5.40 -6.21 18.68
C ASP A 10 4.32 -6.52 17.63
N ALA A 11 4.17 -5.66 16.62
CA ALA A 11 3.21 -5.83 15.53
C ALA A 11 3.76 -5.32 14.20
N CYS A 12 3.28 -5.88 13.10
CA CYS A 12 3.55 -5.41 11.75
C CYS A 12 2.33 -4.68 11.18
N VAL A 13 2.54 -3.49 10.63
CA VAL A 13 1.51 -2.72 9.90
C VAL A 13 1.93 -2.65 8.44
N PHE A 14 1.08 -3.13 7.56
CA PHE A 14 1.35 -3.21 6.13
C PHE A 14 0.60 -2.11 5.37
N ASP A 15 1.29 -1.45 4.46
CA ASP A 15 0.61 -0.80 3.35
C ASP A 15 -0.07 -1.86 2.46
N ALA A 16 -1.13 -1.46 1.74
CA ALA A 16 -1.91 -2.38 0.92
C ALA A 16 -1.45 -2.38 -0.55
N TYR A 17 -1.66 -1.25 -1.23
CA TYR A 17 -1.52 -1.12 -2.68
C TYR A 17 -0.06 -1.00 -3.13
N GLY A 18 0.44 -2.02 -3.85
CA GLY A 18 1.83 -2.16 -4.25
C GLY A 18 2.66 -2.98 -3.26
N THR A 19 2.16 -3.21 -2.04
CA THR A 19 2.85 -3.96 -0.98
C THR A 19 2.27 -5.36 -0.83
N LEU A 20 0.99 -5.48 -0.47
CA LEU A 20 0.27 -6.75 -0.43
C LEU A 20 -0.44 -7.06 -1.75
N PHE A 21 -0.96 -6.05 -2.46
CA PHE A 21 -1.73 -6.18 -3.70
C PHE A 21 -1.01 -5.54 -4.89
N ASP A 22 -0.93 -6.26 -6.02
CA ASP A 22 -0.32 -5.76 -7.28
C ASP A 22 -1.27 -4.79 -7.99
N VAL A 23 -1.01 -3.49 -7.85
CA VAL A 23 -1.80 -2.43 -8.48
C VAL A 23 -1.76 -2.46 -10.02
N GLY A 24 -0.71 -3.03 -10.61
CA GLY A 24 -0.59 -3.20 -12.05
C GLY A 24 -1.44 -4.33 -12.60
N SER A 25 -1.97 -5.22 -11.76
CA SER A 25 -2.71 -6.39 -12.19
C SER A 25 -4.00 -6.05 -12.96
N ALA A 26 -4.68 -4.94 -12.65
CA ALA A 26 -5.87 -4.47 -13.35
C ALA A 26 -5.57 -4.14 -14.83
N ALA A 27 -4.56 -3.33 -15.11
CA ALA A 27 -4.16 -2.98 -16.48
C ALA A 27 -3.63 -4.21 -17.24
N LYS A 28 -2.85 -5.07 -16.60
CA LYS A 28 -2.38 -6.34 -17.19
C LYS A 28 -3.51 -7.25 -17.64
N ARG A 29 -4.62 -7.32 -16.85
CA ARG A 29 -5.83 -8.10 -17.19
C ARG A 29 -6.65 -7.50 -18.34
N CYS A 30 -6.32 -6.28 -18.78
CA CYS A 30 -6.92 -5.60 -19.92
C CYS A 30 -5.92 -5.44 -21.08
N ALA A 31 -4.79 -6.14 -21.07
CA ALA A 31 -3.76 -6.04 -22.11
C ALA A 31 -4.27 -6.44 -23.52
N ASP A 32 -5.29 -7.30 -23.57
CA ASP A 32 -6.02 -7.67 -24.80
C ASP A 32 -6.66 -6.47 -25.51
N VAL A 33 -7.16 -5.50 -24.76
CA VAL A 33 -7.77 -4.26 -25.29
C VAL A 33 -6.76 -3.12 -25.38
N LEU A 34 -5.90 -2.99 -24.38
CA LEU A 34 -4.93 -1.89 -24.27
C LEU A 34 -3.72 -2.04 -25.21
N GLY A 35 -3.38 -3.28 -25.61
CA GLY A 35 -2.19 -3.56 -26.41
C GLY A 35 -0.94 -2.94 -25.79
N GLY A 36 -0.13 -2.28 -26.60
CA GLY A 36 1.12 -1.63 -26.18
C GLY A 36 0.94 -0.43 -25.21
N LYS A 37 -0.29 0.01 -24.92
CA LYS A 37 -0.56 1.11 -23.99
C LYS A 37 -0.73 0.65 -22.54
N ALA A 38 -0.79 -0.65 -22.24
CA ALA A 38 -1.12 -1.16 -20.91
C ALA A 38 -0.14 -0.68 -19.83
N ASP A 39 1.16 -0.77 -20.06
CA ASP A 39 2.17 -0.34 -19.09
C ASP A 39 2.19 1.18 -18.90
N ALA A 40 2.03 1.94 -20.01
CA ALA A 40 1.96 3.39 -19.96
C ALA A 40 0.72 3.87 -19.18
N LEU A 41 -0.44 3.23 -19.40
CA LEU A 41 -1.67 3.52 -18.66
C LEU A 41 -1.49 3.21 -17.17
N ALA A 42 -0.96 2.04 -16.83
CA ALA A 42 -0.73 1.66 -15.43
C ALA A 42 0.20 2.65 -14.71
N ALA A 43 1.29 3.05 -15.36
CA ALA A 43 2.25 4.00 -14.81
C ALA A 43 1.63 5.40 -14.63
N GLN A 44 0.96 5.93 -15.66
CA GLN A 44 0.31 7.24 -15.60
C GLN A 44 -0.82 7.26 -14.58
N TRP A 45 -1.67 6.23 -14.57
CA TRP A 45 -2.77 6.09 -13.61
C TRP A 45 -2.25 6.10 -12.16
N ARG A 46 -1.25 5.26 -11.86
CA ARG A 46 -0.66 5.20 -10.51
C ARG A 46 -0.02 6.53 -10.10
N THR A 47 0.72 7.16 -10.99
CA THR A 47 1.36 8.45 -10.72
C THR A 47 0.32 9.53 -10.41
N SER A 48 -0.71 9.67 -11.25
CA SER A 48 -1.77 10.66 -11.05
C SER A 48 -2.58 10.37 -9.78
N GLN A 49 -2.88 9.10 -9.50
CA GLN A 49 -3.58 8.69 -8.29
C GLN A 49 -2.85 9.16 -7.02
N LEU A 50 -1.53 8.94 -6.93
CA LEU A 50 -0.74 9.37 -5.77
C LEU A 50 -0.64 10.90 -5.71
N HIS A 51 -0.37 11.58 -6.82
CA HIS A 51 -0.33 13.05 -6.87
C HIS A 51 -1.64 13.66 -6.39
N TYR A 52 -2.77 13.12 -6.82
CA TYR A 52 -4.08 13.66 -6.44
C TYR A 52 -4.37 13.47 -4.95
N THR A 53 -3.92 12.38 -4.34
CA THR A 53 -4.04 12.21 -2.88
C THR A 53 -3.27 13.30 -2.13
N TRP A 54 -2.03 13.59 -2.54
CA TRP A 54 -1.18 14.60 -1.90
C TRP A 54 -1.71 16.02 -2.13
N LEU A 55 -2.06 16.36 -3.36
CA LEU A 55 -2.60 17.68 -3.71
C LEU A 55 -3.92 17.95 -2.99
N ARG A 56 -4.83 16.98 -2.96
CA ARG A 56 -6.11 17.12 -2.23
C ARG A 56 -5.88 17.29 -0.73
N SER A 57 -4.92 16.57 -0.16
CA SER A 57 -4.54 16.74 1.26
C SER A 57 -4.01 18.15 1.54
N LEU A 58 -3.11 18.66 0.70
CA LEU A 58 -2.54 20.02 0.83
C LEU A 58 -3.59 21.11 0.64
N MET A 59 -4.55 20.92 -0.26
CA MET A 59 -5.65 21.86 -0.51
C MET A 59 -6.77 21.78 0.54
N GLY A 60 -6.76 20.79 1.45
CA GLY A 60 -7.89 20.54 2.36
C GLY A 60 -9.17 20.13 1.63
N ARG A 61 -9.05 19.46 0.48
CA ARG A 61 -10.15 19.04 -0.38
C ARG A 61 -10.15 17.50 -0.51
N HIS A 62 -10.38 16.84 0.62
CA HIS A 62 -10.46 15.38 0.65
C HIS A 62 -11.60 14.89 -0.27
N ALA A 63 -11.34 13.83 -0.97
CA ALA A 63 -12.31 12.95 -1.63
C ALA A 63 -11.87 11.53 -1.33
N ASP A 64 -12.76 10.56 -1.32
CA ASP A 64 -12.40 9.19 -1.04
C ASP A 64 -11.47 8.58 -2.11
N PHE A 65 -10.77 7.53 -1.74
CA PHE A 65 -9.76 6.95 -2.62
C PHE A 65 -10.35 6.30 -3.89
N TRP A 66 -11.62 5.89 -3.84
CA TRP A 66 -12.31 5.37 -5.03
C TRP A 66 -12.51 6.47 -6.07
N GLN A 67 -12.99 7.64 -5.65
CA GLN A 67 -13.12 8.82 -6.51
C GLN A 67 -11.76 9.24 -7.05
N VAL A 68 -10.74 9.35 -6.19
CA VAL A 68 -9.38 9.72 -6.62
C VAL A 68 -8.81 8.71 -7.63
N THR A 69 -9.10 7.43 -7.46
CA THR A 69 -8.70 6.37 -8.39
C THR A 69 -9.37 6.55 -9.76
N GLY A 70 -10.66 6.87 -9.78
CA GLY A 70 -11.41 7.15 -10.99
C GLY A 70 -10.95 8.42 -11.72
N ASP A 71 -10.79 9.53 -10.98
CA ASP A 71 -10.30 10.82 -11.54
C ASP A 71 -8.90 10.64 -12.17
N ALA A 72 -8.04 9.84 -11.53
CA ALA A 72 -6.70 9.55 -12.05
C ALA A 72 -6.72 8.64 -13.28
N LEU A 73 -7.67 7.70 -13.35
CA LEU A 73 -7.87 6.86 -14.54
C LEU A 73 -8.35 7.70 -15.71
N ASP A 74 -9.32 8.57 -15.51
CA ASP A 74 -9.82 9.48 -16.54
C ASP A 74 -8.68 10.30 -17.12
N PHE A 75 -7.90 10.94 -16.27
CA PHE A 75 -6.73 11.70 -16.70
C PHE A 75 -5.71 10.85 -17.49
N ALA A 76 -5.43 9.63 -17.03
CA ALA A 76 -4.48 8.76 -17.70
C ALA A 76 -4.98 8.27 -19.06
N MET A 77 -6.27 7.96 -19.17
CA MET A 77 -6.91 7.58 -20.44
C MET A 77 -6.90 8.73 -21.44
N ASP A 78 -7.29 9.93 -21.00
CA ASP A 78 -7.25 11.14 -21.82
C ASP A 78 -5.83 11.44 -22.34
N ALA A 79 -4.83 11.39 -21.45
CA ALA A 79 -3.43 11.64 -21.80
C ALA A 79 -2.87 10.65 -22.84
N LEU A 80 -3.44 9.43 -22.91
CA LEU A 80 -3.03 8.39 -23.87
C LEU A 80 -3.97 8.28 -25.06
N GLY A 81 -4.97 9.16 -25.18
CA GLY A 81 -5.96 9.15 -26.26
C GLY A 81 -6.77 7.85 -26.27
N ILE A 82 -7.23 7.41 -25.10
CA ILE A 82 -8.09 6.22 -24.93
C ILE A 82 -9.50 6.72 -24.57
N ALA A 83 -10.44 6.63 -25.49
CA ALA A 83 -11.84 7.01 -25.31
C ALA A 83 -12.71 5.75 -25.30
N ASP A 84 -12.81 5.07 -24.14
CA ASP A 84 -13.56 3.81 -23.98
C ASP A 84 -14.12 3.70 -22.56
N ASP A 85 -15.39 4.07 -22.38
CA ASP A 85 -16.09 4.04 -21.10
C ASP A 85 -16.28 2.59 -20.59
N THR A 86 -16.40 1.62 -21.49
CA THR A 86 -16.52 0.21 -21.13
C THR A 86 -15.22 -0.30 -20.53
N LEU A 87 -14.10 0.04 -21.15
CA LEU A 87 -12.77 -0.27 -20.64
C LEU A 87 -12.51 0.43 -19.30
N LYS A 88 -12.88 1.71 -19.16
CA LYS A 88 -12.79 2.44 -17.90
C LYS A 88 -13.51 1.71 -16.78
N LYS A 89 -14.78 1.35 -17.02
CA LYS A 89 -15.56 0.60 -16.03
C LYS A 89 -14.90 -0.72 -15.68
N ARG A 90 -14.43 -1.50 -16.67
CA ARG A 90 -13.73 -2.76 -16.46
C ARG A 90 -12.46 -2.60 -15.62
N LEU A 91 -11.65 -1.56 -15.88
CA LEU A 91 -10.44 -1.27 -15.10
C LEU A 91 -10.76 -0.92 -13.65
N MET A 92 -11.79 -0.12 -13.40
CA MET A 92 -12.23 0.22 -12.04
C MET A 92 -12.77 -1.03 -11.31
N ASP A 93 -13.58 -1.85 -11.95
CA ASP A 93 -14.08 -3.08 -11.35
C ASP A 93 -12.91 -4.02 -10.96
N LEU A 94 -11.92 -4.17 -11.86
CA LEU A 94 -10.72 -4.97 -11.60
C LEU A 94 -9.84 -4.41 -10.47
N TYR A 95 -9.91 -3.11 -10.20
CA TYR A 95 -9.19 -2.51 -9.07
C TYR A 95 -9.74 -2.95 -7.71
N LEU A 96 -10.97 -3.44 -7.65
CA LEU A 96 -11.53 -4.09 -6.46
C LEU A 96 -11.05 -5.53 -6.27
N GLU A 97 -10.52 -6.16 -7.34
CA GLU A 97 -10.13 -7.57 -7.38
C GLU A 97 -8.63 -7.74 -7.66
N LEU A 98 -7.82 -6.83 -7.12
CA LEU A 98 -6.37 -6.91 -7.30
C LEU A 98 -5.81 -8.24 -6.76
N SER A 99 -4.87 -8.81 -7.51
CA SER A 99 -4.15 -9.99 -7.06
C SER A 99 -3.21 -9.63 -5.91
N ALA A 100 -3.15 -10.48 -4.89
CA ALA A 100 -2.07 -10.37 -3.91
C ALA A 100 -0.73 -10.77 -4.54
N TYR A 101 0.36 -10.21 -4.03
CA TYR A 101 1.68 -10.73 -4.36
C TYR A 101 1.83 -12.16 -3.80
N PRO A 102 2.55 -13.07 -4.51
CA PRO A 102 2.63 -14.48 -4.14
C PRO A 102 3.21 -14.74 -2.74
N ASP A 103 4.05 -13.82 -2.25
CA ASP A 103 4.71 -13.91 -0.95
C ASP A 103 3.85 -13.35 0.21
N ALA A 104 2.72 -12.70 -0.06
CA ALA A 104 1.92 -12.03 0.96
C ALA A 104 1.26 -13.02 1.94
N ALA A 105 0.53 -14.02 1.43
CA ALA A 105 -0.21 -14.95 2.27
C ALA A 105 0.71 -15.79 3.18
N THR A 106 1.81 -16.30 2.63
CA THR A 106 2.79 -17.09 3.38
C THR A 106 3.45 -16.26 4.49
N THR A 107 3.86 -15.03 4.17
CA THR A 107 4.46 -14.12 5.16
C THR A 107 3.50 -13.83 6.31
N LEU A 108 2.25 -13.45 5.99
CA LEU A 108 1.22 -13.16 7.00
C LEU A 108 0.89 -14.39 7.87
N ALA A 109 0.84 -15.58 7.25
CA ALA A 109 0.64 -16.83 7.99
C ALA A 109 1.78 -17.13 8.95
N THR A 110 3.04 -16.91 8.55
CA THR A 110 4.22 -17.08 9.42
C THR A 110 4.18 -16.10 10.59
N LEU A 111 3.87 -14.82 10.36
CA LEU A 111 3.71 -13.83 11.43
C LEU A 111 2.62 -14.25 12.43
N ARG A 112 1.46 -14.73 11.93
CA ARG A 112 0.38 -15.22 12.77
C ARG A 112 0.80 -16.43 13.64
N GLN A 113 1.52 -17.40 13.06
CA GLN A 113 2.04 -18.55 13.81
C GLN A 113 3.00 -18.13 14.92
N ALA A 114 3.81 -17.10 14.65
CA ALA A 114 4.71 -16.50 15.62
C ALA A 114 4.01 -15.54 16.61
N LYS A 115 2.67 -15.45 16.58
CA LYS A 115 1.86 -14.54 17.41
C LYS A 115 2.27 -13.06 17.25
N ARG A 116 2.69 -12.68 16.06
CA ARG A 116 2.96 -11.28 15.67
C ARG A 116 1.74 -10.73 14.94
N PRO A 117 0.94 -9.82 15.53
CA PRO A 117 -0.21 -9.21 14.87
C PRO A 117 0.19 -8.53 13.55
N ALA A 118 -0.65 -8.69 12.55
CA ALA A 118 -0.50 -8.06 11.25
C ALA A 118 -1.74 -7.21 10.93
N ALA A 119 -1.55 -5.91 10.77
CA ALA A 119 -2.60 -4.95 10.43
C ALA A 119 -2.36 -4.36 9.04
N ILE A 120 -3.41 -3.83 8.43
CA ILE A 120 -3.31 -3.00 7.22
C ILE A 120 -3.56 -1.54 7.58
N LEU A 121 -2.76 -0.62 7.04
CA LEU A 121 -3.00 0.81 7.05
C LEU A 121 -2.86 1.35 5.62
N SER A 122 -3.96 1.85 5.05
CA SER A 122 -4.02 2.13 3.62
C SER A 122 -4.77 3.42 3.27
N ASN A 123 -4.41 3.99 2.12
CA ASN A 123 -5.17 5.06 1.47
C ASN A 123 -6.54 4.59 0.92
N GLY A 124 -6.73 3.29 0.72
CA GLY A 124 -7.97 2.72 0.19
C GLY A 124 -9.18 2.93 1.09
N THR A 125 -10.37 3.04 0.49
CA THR A 125 -11.63 3.07 1.25
C THR A 125 -11.88 1.74 1.95
N PRO A 126 -12.70 1.71 3.02
CA PRO A 126 -13.07 0.46 3.68
C PRO A 126 -13.65 -0.59 2.71
N LYS A 127 -14.48 -0.15 1.75
CA LYS A 127 -15.06 -1.03 0.72
C LYS A 127 -13.99 -1.64 -0.19
N MET A 128 -13.04 -0.83 -0.66
CA MET A 128 -11.92 -1.28 -1.51
C MET A 128 -11.04 -2.29 -0.77
N LEU A 129 -10.69 -1.99 0.48
CA LEU A 129 -9.84 -2.86 1.30
C LEU A 129 -10.53 -4.19 1.63
N SER A 130 -11.81 -4.14 2.00
CA SER A 130 -12.61 -5.35 2.24
C SER A 130 -12.68 -6.24 1.01
N ALA A 131 -12.90 -5.64 -0.18
CA ALA A 131 -12.94 -6.38 -1.44
C ALA A 131 -11.59 -7.03 -1.76
N ALA A 132 -10.48 -6.27 -1.68
CA ALA A 132 -9.13 -6.78 -1.96
C ALA A 132 -8.70 -7.89 -0.97
N VAL A 133 -8.93 -7.69 0.32
CA VAL A 133 -8.61 -8.68 1.37
C VAL A 133 -9.42 -9.98 1.17
N LYS A 134 -10.71 -9.85 0.82
CA LYS A 134 -11.59 -11.00 0.54
C LYS A 134 -11.15 -11.73 -0.73
N SER A 135 -10.92 -11.00 -1.83
CA SER A 135 -10.49 -11.57 -3.11
C SER A 135 -9.17 -12.33 -2.99
N ALA A 136 -8.24 -11.82 -2.19
CA ALA A 136 -6.94 -12.42 -1.94
C ALA A 136 -6.95 -13.54 -0.86
N GLY A 137 -8.08 -13.78 -0.20
CA GLY A 137 -8.17 -14.78 0.89
C GLY A 137 -7.36 -14.44 2.14
N LEU A 138 -7.05 -13.14 2.38
CA LEU A 138 -6.20 -12.70 3.49
C LEU A 138 -6.97 -12.37 4.78
N GLY A 139 -8.30 -12.43 4.79
CA GLY A 139 -9.14 -11.94 5.88
C GLY A 139 -8.87 -12.56 7.26
N ALA A 140 -8.42 -13.81 7.29
CA ALA A 140 -8.04 -14.47 8.55
C ALA A 140 -6.61 -14.10 9.02
N LEU A 141 -5.82 -13.41 8.21
CA LEU A 141 -4.39 -13.17 8.45
C LEU A 141 -4.08 -11.72 8.84
N VAL A 142 -5.00 -10.79 8.64
CA VAL A 142 -4.83 -9.36 8.91
C VAL A 142 -5.98 -8.81 9.74
N ASP A 143 -5.66 -8.16 10.86
CA ASP A 143 -6.61 -7.47 11.72
C ASP A 143 -5.83 -6.51 12.65
N PRO A 144 -6.20 -5.22 12.73
CA PRO A 144 -7.26 -4.52 11.99
C PRO A 144 -6.88 -4.12 10.54
N VAL A 145 -7.91 -3.78 9.75
CA VAL A 145 -7.75 -3.15 8.43
C VAL A 145 -8.19 -1.69 8.54
N LEU A 146 -7.21 -0.78 8.49
CA LEU A 146 -7.38 0.65 8.74
C LEU A 146 -7.37 1.45 7.44
N SER A 147 -8.32 2.36 7.30
CA SER A 147 -8.46 3.26 6.16
C SER A 147 -8.18 4.70 6.57
N VAL A 148 -7.53 5.48 5.70
CA VAL A 148 -7.35 6.93 5.87
C VAL A 148 -8.68 7.69 5.92
N GLU A 149 -9.79 7.08 5.47
CA GLU A 149 -11.11 7.69 5.53
C GLU A 149 -11.54 8.02 6.98
N GLU A 150 -11.00 7.31 7.98
CA GLU A 150 -11.23 7.60 9.39
C GLU A 150 -10.68 8.98 9.83
N VAL A 151 -9.70 9.52 9.10
CA VAL A 151 -9.06 10.82 9.44
C VAL A 151 -9.23 11.88 8.35
N GLY A 152 -9.75 11.53 7.17
CA GLY A 152 -10.03 12.46 6.08
C GLY A 152 -8.78 13.13 5.50
N ILE A 153 -7.64 12.46 5.55
CA ILE A 153 -6.38 12.93 4.95
C ILE A 153 -5.53 11.72 4.56
N TYR A 154 -4.71 11.87 3.51
CA TYR A 154 -3.90 10.78 2.97
C TYR A 154 -2.52 10.66 3.62
N LYS A 155 -1.91 9.47 3.54
CA LYS A 155 -0.48 9.29 3.74
C LYS A 155 0.31 10.26 2.82
N PRO A 156 1.44 10.81 3.27
CA PRO A 156 2.19 10.49 4.49
C PRO A 156 1.86 11.41 5.69
N HIS A 157 0.65 11.92 5.82
CA HIS A 157 0.29 12.77 6.95
C HIS A 157 0.36 11.99 8.29
N PRO A 158 0.97 12.55 9.38
CA PRO A 158 1.19 11.85 10.65
C PRO A 158 -0.08 11.28 11.29
N ARG A 159 -1.23 11.97 11.16
CA ARG A 159 -2.52 11.49 11.67
C ARG A 159 -2.92 10.13 11.13
N VAL A 160 -2.47 9.78 9.94
CA VAL A 160 -2.75 8.46 9.33
C VAL A 160 -2.00 7.36 10.07
N TYR A 161 -0.71 7.57 10.37
CA TYR A 161 0.09 6.58 11.11
C TYR A 161 -0.37 6.48 12.57
N GLN A 162 -0.87 7.58 13.14
CA GLN A 162 -1.44 7.60 14.49
C GLN A 162 -2.63 6.64 14.63
N LEU A 163 -3.45 6.42 13.57
CA LEU A 163 -4.52 5.42 13.59
C LEU A 163 -4.04 4.03 14.00
N ALA A 164 -2.89 3.61 13.49
CA ALA A 164 -2.35 2.29 13.84
C ALA A 164 -1.91 2.22 15.31
N VAL A 165 -1.31 3.29 15.83
CA VAL A 165 -0.93 3.40 17.25
C VAL A 165 -2.16 3.32 18.13
N ASP A 166 -3.20 4.11 17.84
CA ASP A 166 -4.42 4.18 18.63
C ASP A 166 -5.19 2.85 18.61
N ARG A 167 -5.24 2.20 17.45
CA ARG A 167 -5.98 0.95 17.28
C ARG A 167 -5.26 -0.26 17.89
N LEU A 168 -3.93 -0.30 17.80
CA LEU A 168 -3.13 -1.43 18.32
C LEU A 168 -2.75 -1.23 19.80
N GLY A 169 -2.76 0.00 20.31
CA GLY A 169 -2.26 0.31 21.66
C GLY A 169 -0.75 0.10 21.82
N ILE A 170 0.00 0.13 20.71
CA ILE A 170 1.44 -0.15 20.66
C ILE A 170 2.20 1.14 20.35
N LYS A 171 3.32 1.37 21.06
CA LYS A 171 4.16 2.55 20.81
C LYS A 171 4.74 2.53 19.40
N PRO A 172 4.95 3.70 18.75
CA PRO A 172 5.45 3.80 17.39
C PRO A 172 6.76 3.01 17.15
N ASP A 173 7.71 3.11 18.06
CA ASP A 173 9.02 2.46 17.95
C ASP A 173 9.00 0.92 18.09
N ARG A 174 7.82 0.35 18.44
CA ARG A 174 7.55 -1.08 18.54
C ARG A 174 6.67 -1.62 17.40
N ILE A 175 6.31 -0.74 16.43
CA ILE A 175 5.57 -1.11 15.22
C ILE A 175 6.54 -1.22 14.04
N GLY A 176 6.55 -2.37 13.38
CA GLY A 176 7.19 -2.58 12.08
C GLY A 176 6.26 -2.14 10.98
N PHE A 177 6.55 -1.04 10.29
CA PHE A 177 5.76 -0.59 9.14
C PHE A 177 6.37 -1.09 7.85
N VAL A 178 5.59 -1.82 7.04
CA VAL A 178 6.07 -2.53 5.85
C VAL A 178 5.40 -1.95 4.62
N SER A 179 6.18 -1.36 3.71
CA SER A 179 5.65 -0.79 2.46
C SER A 179 6.64 -0.94 1.32
N SER A 180 6.15 -1.10 0.09
CA SER A 180 6.94 -1.05 -1.14
C SER A 180 7.08 0.39 -1.69
N ASN A 181 6.27 1.31 -1.18
CA ASN A 181 6.29 2.71 -1.59
C ASN A 181 7.34 3.49 -0.77
N GLY A 182 8.43 3.93 -1.39
CA GLY A 182 9.54 4.64 -0.71
C GLY A 182 9.09 5.88 0.05
N TRP A 183 8.16 6.66 -0.52
CA TRP A 183 7.58 7.84 0.12
C TRP A 183 6.77 7.50 1.40
N ASP A 184 6.05 6.36 1.41
CA ASP A 184 5.27 5.90 2.56
C ASP A 184 6.19 5.39 3.68
N VAL A 185 7.25 4.66 3.30
CA VAL A 185 8.34 4.25 4.20
C VAL A 185 8.99 5.47 4.86
N ALA A 186 9.28 6.52 4.09
CA ALA A 186 9.85 7.76 4.64
C ALA A 186 8.89 8.45 5.60
N GLY A 187 7.59 8.53 5.26
CA GLY A 187 6.56 9.10 6.13
C GLY A 187 6.41 8.34 7.43
N ALA A 188 6.33 7.01 7.37
CA ALA A 188 6.24 6.13 8.53
C ALA A 188 7.48 6.21 9.43
N SER A 189 8.67 6.26 8.82
CA SER A 189 9.93 6.42 9.55
C SER A 189 10.01 7.79 10.25
N ALA A 190 9.58 8.86 9.56
CA ALA A 190 9.53 10.22 10.15
C ALA A 190 8.53 10.30 11.32
N PHE A 191 7.45 9.52 11.27
CA PHE A 191 6.48 9.40 12.35
C PHE A 191 7.03 8.64 13.58
N GLY A 192 8.03 7.78 13.40
CA GLY A 192 8.68 7.02 14.48
C GLY A 192 8.51 5.51 14.40
N PHE A 193 7.89 4.98 13.34
CA PHE A 193 7.81 3.54 13.12
C PHE A 193 9.17 2.95 12.71
N LYS A 194 9.36 1.66 12.94
CA LYS A 194 10.46 0.88 12.36
C LYS A 194 10.10 0.51 10.91
N ALA A 195 10.29 1.46 10.00
CA ALA A 195 9.86 1.31 8.61
C ALA A 195 10.81 0.37 7.83
N ILE A 196 10.23 -0.65 7.19
CA ILE A 196 10.90 -1.66 6.38
C ILE A 196 10.46 -1.47 4.93
N TRP A 197 11.42 -1.27 4.04
CA TRP A 197 11.14 -1.07 2.63
C TRP A 197 11.18 -2.39 1.85
N VAL A 198 10.06 -2.75 1.23
CA VAL A 198 9.97 -3.91 0.31
C VAL A 198 10.29 -3.42 -1.10
N ASN A 199 11.54 -3.36 -1.45
CA ASN A 199 12.02 -2.82 -2.74
C ASN A 199 11.98 -3.88 -3.85
N ARG A 200 10.78 -4.26 -4.28
CA ARG A 200 10.55 -5.28 -5.32
C ARG A 200 11.17 -4.92 -6.68
N ALA A 201 11.21 -3.64 -7.00
CA ALA A 201 11.64 -3.15 -8.31
C ALA A 201 13.14 -2.77 -8.37
N GLY A 202 13.89 -2.92 -7.28
CA GLY A 202 15.29 -2.45 -7.24
C GLY A 202 15.43 -0.93 -7.40
N ALA A 203 14.39 -0.18 -6.99
CA ALA A 203 14.37 1.28 -7.11
C ALA A 203 15.48 1.93 -6.26
N LYS A 204 15.89 3.13 -6.67
CA LYS A 204 16.83 3.92 -5.87
C LYS A 204 16.13 4.47 -4.63
N THR A 205 16.87 4.58 -3.53
CA THR A 205 16.35 5.16 -2.28
C THR A 205 15.93 6.61 -2.51
N GLU A 206 14.72 6.93 -2.05
CA GLU A 206 14.20 8.29 -2.05
C GLU A 206 15.09 9.23 -1.24
N ARG A 207 15.22 10.48 -1.69
CA ARG A 207 15.99 11.53 -0.99
C ARG A 207 15.09 12.33 -0.05
N LEU A 208 14.28 11.62 0.74
CA LEU A 208 13.39 12.19 1.74
C LEU A 208 14.06 12.25 3.12
N PRO A 209 13.53 13.07 4.06
CA PRO A 209 14.18 13.34 5.35
C PRO A 209 14.42 12.11 6.24
N ALA A 210 13.61 11.06 6.08
CA ALA A 210 13.73 9.84 6.88
C ALA A 210 13.97 8.61 5.98
N LYS A 211 14.64 7.60 6.56
CA LYS A 211 15.07 6.41 5.83
C LYS A 211 14.51 5.14 6.50
N PRO A 212 14.31 4.05 5.73
CA PRO A 212 13.97 2.76 6.31
C PRO A 212 15.06 2.27 7.27
N VAL A 213 14.65 1.50 8.29
CA VAL A 213 15.59 0.80 9.18
C VAL A 213 16.14 -0.46 8.53
N ALA A 214 15.40 -1.03 7.57
CA ALA A 214 15.81 -2.19 6.78
C ALA A 214 15.17 -2.15 5.37
N GLN A 215 15.80 -2.87 4.44
CA GLN A 215 15.28 -3.09 3.10
C GLN A 215 15.31 -4.59 2.83
N ILE A 216 14.21 -5.08 2.23
CA ILE A 216 14.05 -6.43 1.69
C ILE A 216 13.56 -6.32 0.24
N THR A 217 13.64 -7.39 -0.52
CA THR A 217 13.16 -7.42 -1.92
C THR A 217 11.82 -8.14 -2.05
N ARG A 218 11.49 -8.99 -1.07
CA ARG A 218 10.29 -9.81 -0.99
C ARG A 218 9.77 -9.85 0.43
N LEU A 219 8.45 -10.02 0.60
CA LEU A 219 7.83 -10.08 1.94
C LEU A 219 8.26 -11.34 2.72
N ASP A 220 8.55 -12.45 2.05
CA ASP A 220 8.97 -13.70 2.70
C ASP A 220 10.35 -13.61 3.38
N GLU A 221 11.10 -12.54 3.19
CA GLU A 221 12.31 -12.21 3.95
C GLU A 221 12.00 -11.57 5.33
N LEU A 222 10.77 -11.05 5.50
CA LEU A 222 10.38 -10.32 6.71
C LEU A 222 10.44 -11.17 7.99
N PRO A 223 9.95 -12.42 8.04
CA PRO A 223 10.05 -13.25 9.25
C PRO A 223 11.48 -13.41 9.73
N ALA A 224 12.41 -13.77 8.85
CA ALA A 224 13.82 -13.91 9.19
C ALA A 224 14.44 -12.61 9.70
N LEU A 225 14.05 -11.46 9.10
CA LEU A 225 14.48 -10.14 9.53
C LEU A 225 14.00 -9.80 10.96
N LEU A 226 12.84 -10.34 11.37
CA LEU A 226 12.25 -10.18 12.70
C LEU A 226 12.72 -11.25 13.71
N GLY A 227 13.57 -12.18 13.32
CA GLY A 227 14.03 -13.29 14.16
C GLY A 227 12.97 -14.37 14.40
N ILE A 228 12.09 -14.59 13.43
CA ILE A 228 10.99 -15.56 13.46
C ILE A 228 11.29 -16.71 12.49
#